data_2be07aedf1d11b6743834b8d0a2db234
#
_entry.id   2be07aedf1d11b6743834b8d0a2db234
#
_cell.length_a   1.000
_cell.length_b   1.000
_cell.length_c   1.000
_cell.angle_alpha   90.00
_cell.angle_beta   90.00
_cell.angle_gamma   90.00
#
_symmetry.space_group_name_H-M   'P 1'
#
loop_
_entity.id
_entity.type
_entity.pdbx_description
1 polymer ?
#
loop_
_entity_poly.entity_id
_entity_poly.type
_entity_poly.pdbx_seq_one_letter_code
_entity_poly.pdbx_strand_id
1 'polypeptide(L)'
;ICKRFATGGRPYTAEALSKEHKIPIRLTKSILYELQDMRLIYEAGAGGEEKSRDPQYLPGIDIHRLSVGTLLSQLDANGAEDFKIDPGHYSTAWQTLIQARKEFTEKSSEVLLKDL
;
A
#
# COMPACT_ATOMS: atom_id res chain seq x y z
N ILE A 1 6.47 -7.04 -0.07
CA ILE A 1 7.50 -6.11 -0.55
C ILE A 1 8.35 -5.64 0.64
N CYS A 2 7.79 -4.91 1.59
CA CYS A 2 8.54 -4.31 2.71
C CYS A 2 9.28 -5.33 3.57
N LYS A 3 8.63 -6.42 3.95
CA LYS A 3 9.26 -7.50 4.73
C LYS A 3 10.44 -8.14 3.99
N ARG A 4 10.28 -8.40 2.71
CA ARG A 4 11.34 -8.99 1.88
C ARG A 4 12.51 -8.03 1.70
N PHE A 5 12.22 -6.76 1.53
CA PHE A 5 13.24 -5.70 1.48
C PHE A 5 14.02 -5.63 2.80
N ALA A 6 13.33 -5.65 3.93
CA ALA A 6 13.95 -5.61 5.25
C ALA A 6 14.90 -6.79 5.52
N THR A 7 14.61 -7.95 4.95
CA THR A 7 15.45 -9.16 5.08
C THR A 7 16.54 -9.27 4.02
N GLY A 8 16.68 -8.29 3.14
CA GLY A 8 17.67 -8.31 2.06
C GLY A 8 17.38 -9.29 0.93
N GLY A 9 16.14 -9.76 0.81
CA GLY A 9 15.72 -10.66 -0.25
C GLY A 9 15.63 -9.94 -1.62
N ARG A 10 15.63 -10.74 -2.69
CA ARG A 10 15.41 -10.18 -4.04
C ARG A 10 14.06 -9.48 -4.13
N PRO A 11 13.99 -8.29 -4.74
CA PRO A 11 12.72 -7.60 -4.94
C PRO A 11 11.72 -8.47 -5.72
N TYR A 12 10.45 -8.31 -5.39
CA TYR A 12 9.39 -9.02 -6.10
C TYR A 12 9.13 -8.44 -7.48
N THR A 13 8.86 -9.33 -8.43
CA THR A 13 8.12 -9.01 -9.66
C THR A 13 6.62 -9.21 -9.45
N ALA A 14 5.79 -8.65 -10.33
CA ALA A 14 4.34 -8.87 -10.27
C ALA A 14 3.98 -10.36 -10.35
N GLU A 15 4.67 -11.10 -11.20
CA GLU A 15 4.46 -12.54 -11.38
C GLU A 15 4.82 -13.34 -10.12
N ALA A 16 5.95 -13.01 -9.49
CA ALA A 16 6.36 -13.66 -8.25
C ALA A 16 5.35 -13.42 -7.12
N LEU A 17 4.85 -12.21 -6.97
CA LEU A 17 3.79 -11.88 -6.01
C LEU A 17 2.50 -12.65 -6.30
N SER A 18 2.08 -12.67 -7.54
CA SER A 18 0.89 -13.39 -7.99
C SER A 18 0.95 -14.88 -7.64
N LYS A 19 2.07 -15.52 -7.92
CA LYS A 19 2.28 -16.96 -7.66
C LYS A 19 2.37 -17.27 -6.17
N GLU A 20 3.17 -16.53 -5.43
CA GLU A 20 3.41 -16.79 -4.01
C GLU A 20 2.16 -16.58 -3.15
N HIS A 21 1.39 -15.54 -3.45
CA HIS A 21 0.19 -15.20 -2.68
C HIS A 21 -1.11 -15.67 -3.31
N LYS A 22 -1.04 -16.39 -4.44
CA LYS A 22 -2.22 -16.90 -5.17
C LYS A 22 -3.22 -15.81 -5.53
N ILE A 23 -2.72 -14.66 -5.94
CA ILE A 23 -3.52 -13.52 -6.38
C ILE A 23 -3.53 -13.48 -7.91
N PRO A 24 -4.67 -13.32 -8.58
CA PRO A 24 -4.72 -13.19 -10.03
C PRO A 24 -3.76 -12.11 -10.53
N ILE A 25 -3.02 -12.40 -11.61
CA ILE A 25 -1.99 -11.48 -12.12
C ILE A 25 -2.52 -10.10 -12.49
N ARG A 26 -3.72 -10.02 -13.02
CA ARG A 26 -4.36 -8.73 -13.36
C ARG A 26 -4.61 -7.88 -12.14
N LEU A 27 -5.11 -8.49 -11.07
CA LEU A 27 -5.34 -7.81 -9.79
C LEU A 27 -4.01 -7.38 -9.16
N THR A 28 -3.00 -8.23 -9.19
CA THR A 28 -1.65 -7.92 -8.71
C THR A 28 -1.08 -6.70 -9.42
N LYS A 29 -1.14 -6.67 -10.74
CA LYS A 29 -0.67 -5.52 -11.54
C LYS A 29 -1.46 -4.24 -11.25
N SER A 30 -2.77 -4.35 -11.10
CA SER A 30 -3.64 -3.21 -10.77
C SER A 30 -3.28 -2.61 -9.41
N ILE A 31 -3.10 -3.44 -8.41
CA ILE A 31 -2.68 -2.99 -7.06
C ILE A 31 -1.30 -2.35 -7.09
N LEU A 32 -0.34 -2.97 -7.77
CA LEU A 32 1.02 -2.42 -7.88
C LEU A 32 1.02 -1.07 -8.59
N TYR A 33 0.20 -0.91 -9.63
CA TYR A 33 0.04 0.37 -10.31
C TYR A 33 -0.49 1.47 -9.38
N GLU A 34 -1.52 1.17 -8.60
CA GLU A 34 -2.07 2.11 -7.62
C GLU A 34 -1.04 2.49 -6.54
N LEU A 35 -0.30 1.51 -6.03
CA LEU A 35 0.74 1.75 -5.03
C LEU A 35 1.90 2.60 -5.58
N GLN A 36 2.25 2.43 -6.86
CA GLN A 36 3.22 3.29 -7.53
C GLN A 36 2.69 4.71 -7.71
N ASP A 37 1.44 4.86 -8.11
CA ASP A 37 0.78 6.16 -8.26
C ASP A 37 0.79 6.95 -6.94
N MET A 38 0.60 6.27 -5.84
CA MET A 38 0.72 6.82 -4.48
C MET A 38 2.17 6.99 -3.99
N ARG A 39 3.17 6.60 -4.78
CA ARG A 39 4.59 6.62 -4.44
C ARG A 39 4.97 5.80 -3.20
N LEU A 40 4.19 4.79 -2.89
CA LEU A 40 4.47 3.84 -1.81
C LEU A 40 5.50 2.79 -2.20
N ILE A 41 5.55 2.49 -3.50
CA ILE A 41 6.55 1.62 -4.13
C ILE A 41 7.06 2.27 -5.41
N TYR A 42 8.19 1.81 -5.89
CA TYR A 42 8.71 2.18 -7.19
C TYR A 42 9.31 0.97 -7.92
N GLU A 43 9.37 1.06 -9.23
CA GLU A 43 10.03 0.06 -10.07
C GLU A 43 11.53 0.27 -10.06
N ALA A 44 12.27 -0.81 -9.79
CA ALA A 44 13.69 -0.86 -10.02
C ALA A 44 13.96 -1.66 -11.30
N GLY A 45 14.72 -1.10 -12.21
CA GLY A 45 15.27 -1.84 -13.33
C GLY A 45 16.28 -2.86 -12.82
N ALA A 46 16.29 -4.07 -13.39
CA ALA A 46 17.37 -5.01 -13.13
C ALA A 46 18.69 -4.37 -13.61
N GLY A 47 19.53 -3.98 -12.68
CA GLY A 47 20.87 -3.50 -12.98
C GLY A 47 21.71 -4.65 -13.53
N GLY A 48 21.88 -4.69 -14.83
CA GLY A 48 22.68 -5.69 -15.54
C GLY A 48 22.33 -5.72 -17.02
N GLU A 49 23.29 -6.04 -17.85
CA GLU A 49 23.20 -6.05 -19.32
C GLU A 49 22.12 -7.02 -19.89
N GLU A 50 21.60 -7.91 -19.09
CA GLU A 50 20.40 -8.66 -19.43
C GLU A 50 19.20 -7.82 -19.09
N LYS A 51 18.50 -7.35 -20.09
CA LYS A 51 17.18 -6.76 -20.02
C LYS A 51 16.22 -7.76 -19.38
N SER A 52 16.25 -7.87 -18.06
CA SER A 52 15.18 -8.52 -17.32
C SER A 52 13.90 -7.75 -17.64
N ARG A 53 13.02 -8.42 -18.35
CA ARG A 53 11.79 -7.81 -18.91
C ARG A 53 10.74 -7.52 -17.87
N ASP A 54 10.96 -8.00 -16.64
CA ASP A 54 9.99 -7.88 -15.55
C ASP A 54 10.45 -6.84 -14.53
N PRO A 55 9.69 -5.75 -14.35
CA PRO A 55 10.02 -4.76 -13.34
C PRO A 55 9.97 -5.37 -11.94
N GLN A 56 10.94 -4.98 -11.10
CA GLN A 56 11.00 -5.33 -9.70
C GLN A 56 10.48 -4.18 -8.86
N TYR A 57 9.85 -4.49 -7.73
CA TYR A 57 9.21 -3.48 -6.89
C TYR A 57 9.90 -3.35 -5.55
N LEU A 58 10.23 -2.11 -5.20
CA LEU A 58 10.88 -1.73 -3.95
C LEU A 58 10.01 -0.74 -3.17
N PRO A 59 10.15 -0.68 -1.83
CA PRO A 59 9.48 0.36 -1.05
C PRO A 59 9.92 1.74 -1.49
N GLY A 60 8.97 2.66 -1.67
CA GLY A 60 9.23 4.06 -2.00
C GLY A 60 9.35 4.99 -0.78
N ILE A 61 9.07 4.45 0.40
CA ILE A 61 9.12 5.14 1.68
C ILE A 61 9.98 4.32 2.63
N ASP A 62 10.65 4.98 3.57
CA ASP A 62 11.42 4.30 4.60
C ASP A 62 10.56 3.25 5.32
N ILE A 63 11.00 2.00 5.27
CA ILE A 63 10.28 0.86 5.86
C ILE A 63 10.11 0.97 7.38
N HIS A 64 10.92 1.79 8.05
CA HIS A 64 10.79 2.09 9.48
C HIS A 64 9.71 3.14 9.78
N ARG A 65 9.17 3.78 8.75
CA ARG A 65 8.11 4.78 8.84
C ARG A 65 6.81 4.33 8.19
N LEU A 66 6.86 3.31 7.34
CA LEU A 66 5.69 2.81 6.61
C LEU A 66 4.90 1.83 7.48
N SER A 67 3.84 2.33 8.08
CA SER A 67 2.92 1.57 8.93
C SER A 67 1.64 1.16 8.19
N VAL A 68 0.89 0.24 8.78
CA VAL A 68 -0.46 -0.11 8.31
C VAL A 68 -1.35 1.13 8.27
N GLY A 69 -1.27 1.99 9.31
CA GLY A 69 -2.03 3.23 9.35
C GLY A 69 -1.68 4.19 8.22
N THR A 70 -0.39 4.35 7.92
CA THR A 70 0.09 5.17 6.80
C THR A 70 -0.45 4.66 5.47
N LEU A 71 -0.36 3.34 5.24
CA LEU A 71 -0.87 2.72 4.02
C LEU A 71 -2.38 2.96 3.85
N LEU A 72 -3.15 2.72 4.89
CA LEU A 72 -4.61 2.89 4.84
C LEU A 72 -5.01 4.34 4.65
N SER A 73 -4.32 5.27 5.30
CA SER A 73 -4.55 6.70 5.11
C SER A 73 -4.27 7.16 3.67
N GLN A 74 -3.22 6.64 3.06
CA GLN A 74 -2.88 6.92 1.66
C GLN A 74 -3.93 6.34 0.71
N LEU A 75 -4.38 5.12 0.94
CA LEU A 75 -5.43 4.47 0.15
C LEU A 75 -6.75 5.25 0.23
N ASP A 76 -7.12 5.71 1.42
CA ASP A 76 -8.33 6.51 1.62
C ASP A 76 -8.25 7.86 0.90
N ALA A 77 -7.12 8.53 0.98
CA ALA A 77 -6.90 9.81 0.30
C ALA A 77 -6.92 9.65 -1.25
N ASN A 78 -6.37 8.56 -1.75
CA ASN A 78 -6.34 8.28 -3.18
C ASN A 78 -7.72 7.88 -3.74
N GLY A 79 -8.55 7.24 -2.90
CA GLY A 79 -9.92 6.86 -3.25
C GLY A 79 -10.98 7.90 -2.90
N ALA A 80 -10.60 9.05 -2.34
CA ALA A 80 -11.54 10.09 -1.94
C ALA A 80 -12.15 10.76 -3.18
N GLU A 81 -13.34 10.35 -3.53
CA GLU A 81 -14.21 11.15 -4.38
C GLU A 81 -14.83 12.28 -3.52
N ASP A 82 -15.17 13.39 -4.18
CA ASP A 82 -15.89 14.51 -3.54
C ASP A 82 -17.30 14.07 -3.10
N PHE A 83 -17.33 13.32 -2.03
CA PHE A 83 -18.57 12.88 -1.42
C PHE A 83 -19.12 14.01 -0.56
N LYS A 84 -20.10 14.73 -1.09
CA LYS A 84 -20.87 15.70 -0.32
C LYS A 84 -21.91 14.96 0.52
N ILE A 85 -21.48 14.56 1.70
CA ILE A 85 -22.43 14.06 2.72
C ILE A 85 -23.00 15.28 3.45
N ASP A 86 -24.33 15.33 3.56
CA ASP A 86 -24.98 16.34 4.40
C ASP A 86 -24.71 16.02 5.88
N PRO A 87 -23.82 16.76 6.56
CA PRO A 87 -23.46 16.49 7.93
C PRO A 87 -24.61 16.77 8.92
N GLY A 88 -25.61 17.52 8.52
CA GLY A 88 -26.77 17.81 9.36
C GLY A 88 -27.75 16.66 9.49
N HIS A 89 -27.83 15.79 8.48
CA HIS A 89 -28.79 14.68 8.45
C HIS A 89 -28.26 13.38 9.08
N TYR A 90 -26.94 13.17 9.01
CA TYR A 90 -26.29 11.94 9.49
C TYR A 90 -25.19 12.21 10.53
N SER A 91 -25.31 13.29 11.29
CA SER A 91 -24.23 13.78 12.15
C SER A 91 -23.74 12.75 13.18
N THR A 92 -24.64 12.02 13.82
CA THR A 92 -24.27 11.04 14.85
C THR A 92 -23.58 9.81 14.24
N ALA A 93 -24.12 9.26 13.17
CA ALA A 93 -23.53 8.13 12.46
C ALA A 93 -22.18 8.50 11.85
N TRP A 94 -22.08 9.69 11.27
CA TRP A 94 -20.85 10.22 10.70
C TRP A 94 -19.74 10.44 11.73
N GLN A 95 -20.10 11.04 12.87
CA GLN A 95 -19.15 11.23 13.96
C GLN A 95 -18.66 9.93 14.55
N THR A 96 -19.54 8.94 14.70
CA THR A 96 -19.17 7.59 15.15
C THR A 96 -18.18 6.93 14.19
N LEU A 97 -18.45 7.02 12.89
CA LEU A 97 -17.56 6.49 11.86
C LEU A 97 -16.19 7.17 11.87
N ILE A 98 -16.15 8.51 11.94
CA ILE A 98 -14.89 9.27 12.00
C ILE A 98 -14.09 8.89 13.25
N GLN A 99 -14.75 8.77 14.40
CA GLN A 99 -14.09 8.37 15.64
C GLN A 99 -13.51 6.96 15.56
N ALA A 100 -14.27 6.01 15.04
CA ALA A 100 -13.81 4.63 14.82
C ALA A 100 -12.61 4.56 13.87
N ARG A 101 -12.63 5.31 12.78
CA ARG A 101 -11.50 5.39 11.83
C ARG A 101 -10.28 6.03 12.47
N LYS A 102 -10.45 7.06 13.25
CA LYS A 102 -9.35 7.72 13.96
C LYS A 102 -8.67 6.76 14.93
N GLU A 103 -9.42 6.05 15.74
CA GLU A 103 -8.89 5.05 16.67
C GLU A 103 -8.18 3.91 15.93
N PHE A 104 -8.74 3.43 14.85
CA PHE A 104 -8.13 2.40 14.01
C PHE A 104 -6.81 2.89 13.41
N THR A 105 -6.77 4.11 12.87
CA THR A 105 -5.56 4.71 12.29
C THR A 105 -4.48 4.89 13.35
N GLU A 106 -4.81 5.37 14.53
CA GLU A 106 -3.87 5.55 15.64
C GLU A 106 -3.26 4.20 16.07
N LYS A 107 -4.07 3.18 16.26
CA LYS A 107 -3.59 1.85 16.62
C LYS A 107 -2.75 1.20 15.52
N SER A 108 -3.16 1.33 14.27
CA SER A 108 -2.46 0.74 13.14
C SER A 108 -1.18 1.49 12.74
N SER A 109 -1.00 2.74 13.22
CA SER A 109 0.24 3.49 12.98
C SER A 109 1.45 2.92 13.70
N GLU A 110 1.24 2.12 14.73
CA GLU A 110 2.30 1.44 15.49
C GLU A 110 2.78 0.14 14.81
N VAL A 111 2.03 -0.37 13.85
CA VAL A 111 2.35 -1.62 13.15
C VAL A 111 3.03 -1.31 11.84
N LEU A 112 4.32 -1.64 11.75
CA LEU A 112 5.09 -1.46 10.52
C LEU A 112 4.83 -2.60 9.53
N LEU A 113 4.72 -2.25 8.25
CA LEU A 113 4.47 -3.25 7.19
C LEU A 113 5.60 -4.28 7.07
N LYS A 114 6.84 -3.88 7.38
CA LYS A 114 7.98 -4.81 7.36
C LYS A 114 7.87 -5.92 8.41
N ASP A 115 7.08 -5.72 9.46
CA ASP A 115 6.93 -6.64 10.60
C ASP A 115 5.70 -7.54 10.49
N LEU A 116 4.91 -7.38 9.45
CA LEU A 116 3.74 -8.23 9.20
C LEU A 116 4.11 -9.68 8.85
#